data_ffce9d8a80932325d5da112c4242cf7a
#
_entry.id   ffce9d8a80932325d5da112c4242cf7a
#
_cell.length_a   1.000
_cell.length_b   1.000
_cell.length_c   1.000
_cell.angle_alpha   90.00
_cell.angle_beta   90.00
_cell.angle_gamma   90.00
#
_symmetry.space_group_name_H-M   'P 1'
#
loop_
_entity.id
_entity.type
_entity.pdbx_description
1 polymer ?
#
loop_
_entity_poly.entity_id
_entity_poly.type
_entity_poly.pdbx_seq_one_letter_code
_entity_poly.pdbx_strand_id
1 'polypeptide(L)'
;TVDTTASLRGLSVVNEKVVWASGTGGTVIKTVDGGKSWNVIAVPGAEKLDFRDIEAFDENTAYILSIGNGENSRIYKTTDGGKTWEEQFRNKNEKAFFDAIACWDRKSCIAMSDPVDGHYVLISTADGENWKPIVSNKMPAAKEGEAAFAASGTCLITQGKNRVFLVSGGSDARVFRSIDRGVTWTVADTPITKGTPGSGIFSIAMYDDKNGVIVGGNYEKPDEAKDNLAFTTDGGKTWKLETGLTGYRSAVVYGPGEWVIAVGTNGTDYSTHKLIWGKMGKENLNAVDVKIIDSCDWYLWGVGPSGLVVKQSFTCVH
;
A
#
# COMPACT_ATOMS: atom_id res chain seq x y z
N THR A 1 -19.75 8.59 2.80
CA THR A 1 -19.12 8.00 4.01
C THR A 1 -19.86 6.74 4.39
N VAL A 2 -19.13 5.76 4.88
CA VAL A 2 -19.68 4.55 5.48
C VAL A 2 -19.91 4.83 6.97
N ASP A 3 -20.91 4.20 7.56
CA ASP A 3 -21.26 4.40 8.98
C ASP A 3 -20.21 3.74 9.91
N THR A 4 -19.06 4.38 9.99
CA THR A 4 -17.95 4.01 10.90
C THR A 4 -17.08 5.24 11.17
N THR A 5 -16.49 5.28 12.35
CA THR A 5 -15.50 6.31 12.74
C THR A 5 -14.07 5.89 12.41
N ALA A 6 -13.87 4.69 11.87
CA ALA A 6 -12.56 4.16 11.56
C ALA A 6 -11.80 5.03 10.56
N SER A 7 -10.51 5.21 10.76
CA SER A 7 -9.61 5.72 9.74
C SER A 7 -9.23 4.55 8.84
N LEU A 8 -9.77 4.55 7.61
CA LEU A 8 -9.52 3.51 6.62
C LEU A 8 -8.18 3.75 5.94
N ARG A 9 -7.35 2.70 5.79
CA ARG A 9 -6.00 2.79 5.22
C ARG A 9 -5.66 1.66 4.26
N GLY A 10 -6.07 0.42 4.53
CA GLY A 10 -5.99 -0.66 3.56
C GLY A 10 -7.15 -0.56 2.57
N LEU A 11 -6.87 -0.78 1.28
CA LEU A 11 -7.87 -0.75 0.22
C LEU A 11 -7.52 -1.79 -0.85
N SER A 12 -8.49 -2.64 -1.21
CA SER A 12 -8.35 -3.65 -2.26
C SER A 12 -9.59 -3.67 -3.15
N VAL A 13 -9.43 -3.29 -4.41
CA VAL A 13 -10.49 -3.25 -5.42
C VAL A 13 -10.43 -4.52 -6.29
N VAL A 14 -11.27 -5.49 -5.95
CA VAL A 14 -11.29 -6.79 -6.63
C VAL A 14 -11.89 -6.68 -8.04
N ASN A 15 -13.05 -6.04 -8.14
CA ASN A 15 -13.74 -5.78 -9.41
C ASN A 15 -14.71 -4.59 -9.26
N GLU A 16 -15.55 -4.32 -10.28
CA GLU A 16 -16.49 -3.20 -10.28
C GLU A 16 -17.54 -3.24 -9.15
N LYS A 17 -17.77 -4.43 -8.56
CA LYS A 17 -18.78 -4.67 -7.51
C LYS A 17 -18.16 -4.90 -6.13
N VAL A 18 -17.02 -5.60 -6.08
CA VAL A 18 -16.40 -6.06 -4.84
C VAL A 18 -15.21 -5.19 -4.48
N VAL A 19 -15.33 -4.49 -3.36
CA VAL A 19 -14.25 -3.66 -2.78
C VAL A 19 -14.20 -3.92 -1.28
N TRP A 20 -12.98 -4.04 -0.78
CA TRP A 20 -12.69 -4.18 0.64
C TRP A 20 -11.82 -3.02 1.11
N ALA A 21 -12.02 -2.60 2.35
CA ALA A 21 -11.07 -1.71 3.02
C ALA A 21 -10.96 -2.05 4.50
N SER A 22 -9.83 -1.69 5.09
CA SER A 22 -9.51 -1.94 6.50
C SER A 22 -9.03 -0.68 7.20
N GLY A 23 -9.14 -0.64 8.52
CA GLY A 23 -8.78 0.55 9.30
C GLY A 23 -8.67 0.30 10.80
N THR A 24 -8.67 1.41 11.53
CA THR A 24 -8.55 1.43 12.98
C THR A 24 -9.71 0.74 13.70
N GLY A 25 -9.45 0.28 14.94
CA GLY A 25 -10.50 -0.30 15.79
C GLY A 25 -10.96 -1.68 15.33
N GLY A 26 -10.08 -2.48 14.72
CA GLY A 26 -10.40 -3.80 14.23
C GLY A 26 -11.42 -3.81 13.07
N THR A 27 -11.55 -2.69 12.36
CA THR A 27 -12.62 -2.49 11.38
C THR A 27 -12.21 -2.94 9.99
N VAL A 28 -13.12 -3.68 9.35
CA VAL A 28 -13.09 -3.97 7.91
C VAL A 28 -14.42 -3.53 7.31
N ILE A 29 -14.42 -2.96 6.13
CA ILE A 29 -15.62 -2.67 5.37
C ILE A 29 -15.60 -3.38 4.03
N LYS A 30 -16.78 -3.81 3.56
CA LYS A 30 -16.92 -4.50 2.27
C LYS A 30 -18.19 -4.07 1.55
N THR A 31 -18.07 -3.87 0.24
CA THR A 31 -19.21 -3.80 -0.68
C THR A 31 -19.16 -4.95 -1.68
N VAL A 32 -20.33 -5.39 -2.15
CA VAL A 32 -20.51 -6.39 -3.22
C VAL A 32 -21.45 -5.88 -4.33
N ASP A 33 -21.81 -4.61 -4.28
CA ASP A 33 -22.75 -3.98 -5.20
C ASP A 33 -22.19 -2.67 -5.83
N GLY A 34 -20.86 -2.52 -5.78
CA GLY A 34 -20.18 -1.37 -6.35
C GLY A 34 -20.31 -0.09 -5.53
N GLY A 35 -20.45 -0.25 -4.21
CA GLY A 35 -20.50 0.85 -3.24
C GLY A 35 -21.90 1.45 -3.03
N LYS A 36 -22.96 0.80 -3.51
CA LYS A 36 -24.35 1.20 -3.20
C LYS A 36 -24.66 0.94 -1.74
N SER A 37 -24.16 -0.18 -1.21
CA SER A 37 -24.21 -0.51 0.22
C SER A 37 -22.86 -1.02 0.72
N TRP A 38 -22.63 -0.86 2.03
CA TRP A 38 -21.40 -1.29 2.70
C TRP A 38 -21.72 -2.07 3.97
N ASN A 39 -21.06 -3.19 4.13
CA ASN A 39 -21.06 -3.94 5.38
C ASN A 39 -19.86 -3.50 6.21
N VAL A 40 -20.10 -3.08 7.45
CA VAL A 40 -19.06 -2.83 8.45
C VAL A 40 -18.87 -4.11 9.25
N ILE A 41 -17.67 -4.63 9.24
CA ILE A 41 -17.29 -5.92 9.83
C ILE A 41 -16.28 -5.65 10.95
N ALA A 42 -16.59 -6.05 12.16
CA ALA A 42 -15.64 -6.08 13.25
C ALA A 42 -14.91 -7.42 13.25
N VAL A 43 -13.58 -7.39 13.41
CA VAL A 43 -12.78 -8.61 13.57
C VAL A 43 -12.76 -8.97 15.06
N PRO A 44 -13.35 -10.10 15.48
CA PRO A 44 -13.48 -10.43 16.90
C PRO A 44 -12.11 -10.57 17.59
N GLY A 45 -11.94 -9.92 18.75
CA GLY A 45 -10.69 -9.90 19.50
C GLY A 45 -9.59 -9.00 18.94
N ALA A 46 -9.92 -8.20 17.90
CA ALA A 46 -9.01 -7.25 17.25
C ALA A 46 -9.46 -5.79 17.40
N GLU A 47 -10.37 -5.48 18.32
CA GLU A 47 -11.02 -4.16 18.48
C GLU A 47 -10.02 -3.03 18.79
N LYS A 48 -8.82 -3.38 19.25
CA LYS A 48 -7.74 -2.42 19.54
C LYS A 48 -6.68 -2.35 18.44
N LEU A 49 -6.79 -3.20 17.42
CA LEU A 49 -5.81 -3.27 16.35
C LEU A 49 -6.10 -2.22 15.26
N ASP A 50 -5.04 -1.77 14.61
CA ASP A 50 -5.10 -0.85 13.48
C ASP A 50 -4.73 -1.64 12.21
N PHE A 51 -5.72 -1.99 11.39
CA PHE A 51 -5.53 -2.69 10.14
C PHE A 51 -5.21 -1.69 9.03
N ARG A 52 -3.94 -1.65 8.62
CA ARG A 52 -3.48 -0.70 7.62
C ARG A 52 -3.26 -1.27 6.25
N ASP A 53 -3.46 -2.57 6.11
CA ASP A 53 -3.34 -3.22 4.81
C ASP A 53 -4.35 -4.34 4.65
N ILE A 54 -4.79 -4.56 3.40
CA ILE A 54 -5.76 -5.58 3.02
C ILE A 54 -5.51 -6.06 1.59
N GLU A 55 -5.45 -7.37 1.42
CA GLU A 55 -5.32 -8.06 0.13
C GLU A 55 -6.54 -8.96 -0.10
N ALA A 56 -7.46 -8.53 -0.96
CA ALA A 56 -8.67 -9.26 -1.27
C ALA A 56 -8.62 -9.86 -2.69
N PHE A 57 -9.16 -11.08 -2.83
CA PHE A 57 -9.13 -11.84 -4.09
C PHE A 57 -10.51 -12.03 -4.70
N ASP A 58 -11.54 -12.00 -3.88
CA ASP A 58 -12.95 -12.06 -4.26
C ASP A 58 -13.84 -11.54 -3.11
N GLU A 59 -15.15 -11.81 -3.18
CA GLU A 59 -16.11 -11.42 -2.14
C GLU A 59 -15.98 -12.23 -0.84
N ASN A 60 -15.22 -13.33 -0.84
CA ASN A 60 -15.09 -14.25 0.30
C ASN A 60 -13.71 -14.26 0.91
N THR A 61 -12.65 -14.08 0.10
CA THR A 61 -11.26 -14.32 0.54
C THR A 61 -10.46 -13.03 0.61
N ALA A 62 -9.95 -12.71 1.79
CA ALA A 62 -9.07 -11.58 2.03
C ALA A 62 -8.09 -11.87 3.17
N TYR A 63 -6.92 -11.23 3.12
CA TYR A 63 -5.99 -11.07 4.22
C TYR A 63 -6.02 -9.63 4.71
N ILE A 64 -5.85 -9.43 6.02
CA ILE A 64 -5.65 -8.12 6.65
C ILE A 64 -4.42 -8.17 7.54
N LEU A 65 -3.69 -7.06 7.58
CA LEU A 65 -2.52 -6.89 8.43
C LEU A 65 -2.74 -5.74 9.39
N SER A 66 -2.57 -6.01 10.70
CA SER A 66 -2.51 -4.97 11.72
C SER A 66 -1.08 -4.57 11.99
N ILE A 67 -0.89 -3.29 12.25
CA ILE A 67 0.40 -2.70 12.60
C ILE A 67 0.62 -2.64 14.11
N GLY A 68 1.85 -2.35 14.49
CA GLY A 68 2.28 -2.11 15.88
C GLY A 68 3.42 -3.02 16.30
N ASN A 69 4.11 -2.64 17.36
CA ASN A 69 5.21 -3.45 17.89
C ASN A 69 4.70 -4.77 18.49
N GLY A 70 5.53 -5.80 18.40
CA GLY A 70 5.27 -7.09 19.03
C GLY A 70 3.94 -7.69 18.55
N GLU A 71 3.16 -8.22 19.48
CA GLU A 71 1.90 -8.93 19.19
C GLU A 71 0.77 -8.05 18.62
N ASN A 72 0.96 -6.74 18.46
CA ASN A 72 0.01 -5.89 17.73
C ASN A 72 0.10 -6.09 16.22
N SER A 73 1.24 -6.50 15.69
CA SER A 73 1.38 -6.90 14.28
C SER A 73 0.87 -8.32 14.07
N ARG A 74 -0.26 -8.45 13.36
CA ARG A 74 -0.92 -9.73 13.10
C ARG A 74 -1.44 -9.79 11.67
N ILE A 75 -1.52 -11.00 11.14
CA ILE A 75 -2.19 -11.29 9.86
C ILE A 75 -3.38 -12.19 10.16
N TYR A 76 -4.53 -11.76 9.66
CA TYR A 76 -5.77 -12.55 9.68
C TYR A 76 -6.20 -12.86 8.25
N LYS A 77 -6.89 -13.98 8.09
CA LYS A 77 -7.50 -14.41 6.83
C LYS A 77 -8.98 -14.71 7.03
N THR A 78 -9.78 -14.35 6.05
CA THR A 78 -11.15 -14.83 5.90
C THR A 78 -11.29 -15.60 4.58
N THR A 79 -12.20 -16.58 4.55
CA THR A 79 -12.60 -17.34 3.35
C THR A 79 -14.12 -17.41 3.19
N ASP A 80 -14.86 -16.70 4.04
CA ASP A 80 -16.33 -16.71 4.09
C ASP A 80 -16.95 -15.31 4.03
N GLY A 81 -16.20 -14.36 3.49
CA GLY A 81 -16.66 -12.99 3.29
C GLY A 81 -16.60 -12.11 4.53
N GLY A 82 -15.73 -12.45 5.47
CA GLY A 82 -15.52 -11.71 6.71
C GLY A 82 -16.48 -12.12 7.84
N LYS A 83 -17.20 -13.22 7.70
CA LYS A 83 -18.04 -13.78 8.79
C LYS A 83 -17.16 -14.35 9.90
N THR A 84 -16.07 -15.01 9.50
CA THR A 84 -15.03 -15.50 10.42
C THR A 84 -13.65 -15.06 9.95
N TRP A 85 -12.75 -14.88 10.91
CA TRP A 85 -11.35 -14.48 10.68
C TRP A 85 -10.44 -15.42 11.46
N GLU A 86 -9.46 -15.99 10.76
CA GLU A 86 -8.42 -16.85 11.32
C GLU A 86 -7.12 -16.06 11.47
N GLU A 87 -6.56 -16.01 12.67
CA GLU A 87 -5.24 -15.44 12.90
C GLU A 87 -4.18 -16.42 12.39
N GLN A 88 -3.50 -16.04 11.31
CA GLN A 88 -2.48 -16.86 10.67
C GLN A 88 -1.06 -16.52 11.12
N PHE A 89 -0.85 -15.29 11.56
CA PHE A 89 0.44 -14.85 12.06
C PHE A 89 0.26 -13.85 13.21
N ARG A 90 1.06 -14.04 14.25
CA ARG A 90 1.23 -13.11 15.36
C ARG A 90 2.71 -12.89 15.59
N ASN A 91 3.14 -11.64 15.45
CA ASN A 91 4.52 -11.27 15.69
C ASN A 91 4.88 -11.43 17.18
N LYS A 92 6.00 -12.11 17.45
CA LYS A 92 6.52 -12.31 18.81
C LYS A 92 7.77 -11.48 19.12
N ASN A 93 8.28 -10.76 18.11
CA ASN A 93 9.45 -9.92 18.27
C ASN A 93 9.01 -8.50 18.65
N GLU A 94 9.23 -8.10 19.89
CA GLU A 94 8.84 -6.79 20.42
C GLU A 94 9.46 -5.61 19.67
N LYS A 95 10.58 -5.81 18.95
CA LYS A 95 11.21 -4.79 18.14
C LYS A 95 10.63 -4.66 16.73
N ALA A 96 9.96 -5.69 16.24
CA ALA A 96 9.42 -5.70 14.90
C ALA A 96 8.04 -5.01 14.85
N PHE A 97 7.86 -4.21 13.80
CA PHE A 97 6.63 -3.49 13.49
C PHE A 97 6.31 -3.78 12.02
N PHE A 98 5.28 -4.60 11.75
CA PHE A 98 4.92 -4.95 10.39
C PHE A 98 4.10 -3.83 9.74
N ASP A 99 4.48 -3.43 8.52
CA ASP A 99 3.98 -2.27 7.80
C ASP A 99 3.00 -2.62 6.69
N ALA A 100 3.27 -3.71 5.96
CA ALA A 100 2.53 -4.08 4.77
C ALA A 100 2.56 -5.57 4.46
N ILE A 101 1.54 -6.01 3.72
CA ILE A 101 1.40 -7.33 3.09
C ILE A 101 1.15 -7.14 1.60
N ALA A 102 1.77 -7.96 0.76
CA ALA A 102 1.53 -7.96 -0.68
C ALA A 102 1.47 -9.40 -1.20
N CYS A 103 0.54 -9.67 -2.11
CA CYS A 103 0.29 -11.03 -2.60
C CYS A 103 0.46 -11.11 -4.12
N TRP A 104 1.04 -12.23 -4.61
CA TRP A 104 1.01 -12.61 -6.03
C TRP A 104 -0.29 -13.32 -6.39
N ASP A 105 -0.82 -14.09 -5.44
CA ASP A 105 -2.07 -14.84 -5.53
C ASP A 105 -2.56 -15.21 -4.11
N ARG A 106 -3.70 -15.91 -4.01
CA ARG A 106 -4.34 -16.30 -2.74
C ARG A 106 -3.46 -17.15 -1.81
N LYS A 107 -2.41 -17.77 -2.34
CA LYS A 107 -1.53 -18.69 -1.59
C LYS A 107 -0.14 -18.12 -1.40
N SER A 108 0.25 -17.16 -2.20
CA SER A 108 1.63 -16.68 -2.26
C SER A 108 1.66 -15.21 -1.88
N CYS A 109 2.03 -14.92 -0.65
CA CYS A 109 2.12 -13.56 -0.11
C CYS A 109 3.45 -13.34 0.62
N ILE A 110 3.81 -12.08 0.76
CA ILE A 110 4.95 -11.60 1.54
C ILE A 110 4.48 -10.45 2.44
N ALA A 111 5.01 -10.38 3.65
CA ALA A 111 4.81 -9.25 4.55
C ALA A 111 6.15 -8.77 5.09
N MET A 112 6.24 -7.48 5.38
CA MET A 112 7.48 -6.88 5.84
C MET A 112 7.25 -6.02 7.08
N SER A 113 8.30 -5.98 7.90
CA SER A 113 8.42 -5.14 9.10
C SER A 113 9.53 -4.14 8.92
N ASP A 114 9.45 -3.06 9.66
CA ASP A 114 10.57 -2.16 9.92
C ASP A 114 11.85 -2.92 10.28
N PRO A 115 13.02 -2.30 10.10
CA PRO A 115 14.29 -2.94 10.40
C PRO A 115 14.44 -3.32 11.87
N VAL A 116 14.83 -4.57 12.10
CA VAL A 116 15.29 -5.06 13.40
C VAL A 116 16.77 -5.38 13.28
N ASP A 117 17.57 -4.80 14.17
CA ASP A 117 19.03 -4.96 14.18
C ASP A 117 19.65 -4.66 12.78
N GLY A 118 19.15 -3.63 12.11
CA GLY A 118 19.66 -3.13 10.83
C GLY A 118 19.13 -3.86 9.58
N HIS A 119 18.15 -4.76 9.70
CA HIS A 119 17.59 -5.48 8.55
C HIS A 119 16.06 -5.52 8.59
N TYR A 120 15.41 -5.30 7.45
CA TYR A 120 13.97 -5.51 7.30
C TYR A 120 13.61 -6.97 7.58
N VAL A 121 12.61 -7.19 8.40
CA VAL A 121 12.12 -8.55 8.68
C VAL A 121 11.05 -8.90 7.66
N LEU A 122 11.25 -10.02 6.98
CA LEU A 122 10.35 -10.50 5.94
C LEU A 122 9.79 -11.87 6.32
N ILE A 123 8.50 -12.04 6.11
CA ILE A 123 7.83 -13.34 6.20
C ILE A 123 7.04 -13.60 4.92
N SER A 124 6.83 -14.84 4.57
CA SER A 124 6.04 -15.23 3.41
C SER A 124 5.24 -16.49 3.66
N THR A 125 4.20 -16.65 2.86
CA THR A 125 3.46 -17.90 2.71
C THR A 125 3.48 -18.37 1.26
N ALA A 126 3.47 -19.67 1.03
CA ALA A 126 3.37 -20.30 -0.28
C ALA A 126 2.14 -21.22 -0.40
N ASP A 127 1.39 -21.40 0.68
CA ASP A 127 0.17 -22.20 0.75
C ASP A 127 -1.05 -21.36 1.15
N GLY A 128 -0.82 -20.10 1.56
CA GLY A 128 -1.84 -19.19 2.04
C GLY A 128 -2.31 -19.44 3.47
N GLU A 129 -1.57 -20.28 4.23
CA GLU A 129 -1.92 -20.68 5.59
C GLU A 129 -0.74 -20.50 6.55
N ASN A 130 0.45 -20.94 6.13
CA ASN A 130 1.62 -20.99 6.99
C ASN A 130 2.61 -19.87 6.63
N TRP A 131 2.83 -18.95 7.54
CA TRP A 131 3.79 -17.85 7.38
C TRP A 131 5.15 -18.23 7.98
N LYS A 132 6.21 -18.00 7.20
CA LYS A 132 7.58 -18.36 7.58
C LYS A 132 8.52 -17.19 7.31
N PRO A 133 9.55 -16.98 8.15
CA PRO A 133 10.59 -16.01 7.88
C PRO A 133 11.28 -16.29 6.53
N ILE A 134 11.54 -15.24 5.77
CA ILE A 134 12.44 -15.29 4.62
C ILE A 134 13.85 -15.05 5.15
N VAL A 135 14.70 -16.06 5.05
CA VAL A 135 16.12 -15.90 5.38
C VAL A 135 16.83 -15.28 4.19
N SER A 136 16.97 -13.97 4.20
CA SER A 136 17.67 -13.22 3.15
C SER A 136 19.05 -12.79 3.62
N ASN A 137 20.06 -13.60 3.35
CA ASN A 137 21.45 -13.26 3.66
C ASN A 137 22.05 -12.20 2.70
N LYS A 138 21.26 -11.71 1.75
CA LYS A 138 21.67 -10.78 0.68
C LYS A 138 20.79 -9.54 0.61
N MET A 139 20.01 -9.27 1.64
CA MET A 139 19.27 -8.01 1.72
C MET A 139 20.22 -6.91 2.20
N PRO A 140 20.35 -5.78 1.46
CA PRO A 140 21.13 -4.64 1.93
C PRO A 140 20.61 -4.16 3.28
N ALA A 141 21.54 -3.80 4.17
CA ALA A 141 21.18 -3.28 5.49
C ALA A 141 20.41 -1.96 5.38
N ALA A 142 19.47 -1.76 6.28
CA ALA A 142 18.89 -0.46 6.53
C ALA A 142 19.92 0.48 7.14
N LYS A 143 19.83 1.76 6.82
CA LYS A 143 20.60 2.80 7.49
C LYS A 143 20.00 3.12 8.86
N GLU A 144 20.79 3.68 9.76
CA GLU A 144 20.28 4.09 11.07
C GLU A 144 19.14 5.13 10.91
N GLY A 145 17.99 4.88 11.52
CA GLY A 145 16.80 5.72 11.41
C GLY A 145 16.04 5.59 10.09
N GLU A 146 16.37 4.61 9.23
CA GLU A 146 15.59 4.27 8.06
C GLU A 146 14.48 3.27 8.45
N ALA A 147 13.27 3.51 7.97
CA ALA A 147 12.06 2.73 8.24
C ALA A 147 11.14 2.68 7.03
N ALA A 148 10.08 1.87 7.09
CA ALA A 148 8.99 1.94 6.14
C ALA A 148 7.82 2.75 6.71
N PHE A 149 6.78 2.97 5.90
CA PHE A 149 5.60 3.70 6.35
C PHE A 149 4.32 2.90 6.09
N ALA A 150 3.70 2.45 7.15
CA ALA A 150 2.39 1.79 7.12
C ALA A 150 1.25 2.78 6.84
N ALA A 151 1.30 3.48 5.71
CA ALA A 151 0.34 4.53 5.37
C ALA A 151 -0.87 4.01 4.60
N SER A 152 -0.65 3.10 3.64
CA SER A 152 -1.66 2.59 2.71
C SER A 152 -1.43 1.14 2.26
N GLY A 153 -0.45 0.42 2.86
CA GLY A 153 -0.03 -0.90 2.39
C GLY A 153 0.96 -0.87 1.21
N THR A 154 0.92 0.17 0.38
CA THR A 154 1.66 0.24 -0.89
C THR A 154 3.14 0.65 -0.76
N CYS A 155 3.71 0.61 0.44
CA CYS A 155 5.16 0.64 0.67
C CYS A 155 5.84 -0.70 0.34
N LEU A 156 5.04 -1.77 0.20
CA LEU A 156 5.44 -3.09 -0.27
C LEU A 156 4.51 -3.49 -1.41
N ILE A 157 5.05 -3.88 -2.56
CA ILE A 157 4.24 -4.38 -3.68
C ILE A 157 4.86 -5.61 -4.31
N THR A 158 4.02 -6.47 -4.87
CA THR A 158 4.44 -7.56 -5.76
C THR A 158 4.17 -7.20 -7.21
N GLN A 159 4.98 -7.73 -8.15
CA GLN A 159 4.78 -7.54 -9.57
C GLN A 159 5.12 -8.80 -10.36
N GLY A 160 4.28 -9.12 -11.35
CA GLY A 160 4.45 -10.29 -12.18
C GLY A 160 4.50 -11.56 -11.36
N LYS A 161 5.43 -12.47 -11.63
CA LYS A 161 5.51 -13.76 -10.93
C LYS A 161 6.42 -13.76 -9.70
N ASN A 162 7.47 -12.93 -9.71
CA ASN A 162 8.56 -13.07 -8.73
C ASN A 162 9.11 -11.75 -8.17
N ARG A 163 8.65 -10.60 -8.66
CA ARG A 163 9.21 -9.32 -8.22
C ARG A 163 8.53 -8.83 -6.96
N VAL A 164 9.33 -8.19 -6.13
CA VAL A 164 8.91 -7.46 -4.92
C VAL A 164 9.65 -6.14 -4.90
N PHE A 165 8.95 -5.10 -4.54
CA PHE A 165 9.53 -3.79 -4.23
C PHE A 165 9.13 -3.38 -2.83
N LEU A 166 10.07 -2.82 -2.09
CA LEU A 166 9.90 -2.23 -0.78
C LEU A 166 10.49 -0.83 -0.82
N VAL A 167 9.80 0.14 -0.24
CA VAL A 167 10.27 1.53 -0.17
C VAL A 167 10.44 1.99 1.26
N SER A 168 11.38 2.88 1.47
CA SER A 168 11.74 3.39 2.78
C SER A 168 11.68 4.90 2.91
N GLY A 169 11.77 5.37 4.13
CA GLY A 169 11.85 6.76 4.53
C GLY A 169 12.60 6.92 5.85
N GLY A 170 12.44 8.06 6.50
CA GLY A 170 13.17 8.43 7.68
C GLY A 170 14.50 9.09 7.33
N SER A 171 15.59 8.56 7.85
CA SER A 171 16.94 9.07 7.60
C SER A 171 17.37 8.96 6.14
N ASP A 172 16.81 7.99 5.41
CA ASP A 172 17.05 7.81 3.98
C ASP A 172 15.75 7.43 3.25
N ALA A 173 15.74 7.50 1.91
CA ALA A 173 14.61 7.15 1.06
C ALA A 173 15.12 6.30 -0.09
N ARG A 174 14.92 4.99 0.00
CA ARG A 174 15.48 4.01 -0.93
C ARG A 174 14.41 3.06 -1.45
N VAL A 175 14.67 2.47 -2.61
CA VAL A 175 13.86 1.40 -3.17
C VAL A 175 14.65 0.11 -3.12
N PHE A 176 14.15 -0.88 -2.40
CA PHE A 176 14.66 -2.24 -2.38
C PHE A 176 13.88 -3.06 -3.40
N ARG A 177 14.58 -3.85 -4.19
CA ARG A 177 14.01 -4.64 -5.28
C ARG A 177 14.51 -6.07 -5.23
N SER A 178 13.59 -7.02 -5.29
CA SER A 178 13.84 -8.46 -5.45
C SER A 178 13.22 -8.95 -6.77
N ILE A 179 13.83 -9.96 -7.39
CA ILE A 179 13.32 -10.64 -8.60
C ILE A 179 13.08 -12.13 -8.36
N ASP A 180 13.21 -12.59 -7.15
CA ASP A 180 13.14 -13.99 -6.74
C ASP A 180 12.32 -14.17 -5.45
N ARG A 181 11.21 -13.41 -5.34
CA ARG A 181 10.24 -13.44 -4.24
C ARG A 181 10.84 -13.12 -2.87
N GLY A 182 11.78 -12.18 -2.82
CA GLY A 182 12.37 -11.69 -1.56
C GLY A 182 13.58 -12.49 -1.07
N VAL A 183 14.13 -13.42 -1.87
CA VAL A 183 15.32 -14.20 -1.50
C VAL A 183 16.60 -13.36 -1.62
N THR A 184 16.73 -12.63 -2.74
CA THR A 184 17.86 -11.70 -2.94
C THR A 184 17.37 -10.30 -3.27
N TRP A 185 18.11 -9.28 -2.85
CA TRP A 185 17.72 -7.89 -2.97
C TRP A 185 18.83 -7.02 -3.52
N THR A 186 18.44 -6.02 -4.28
CA THR A 186 19.24 -4.86 -4.65
C THR A 186 18.57 -3.61 -4.09
N VAL A 187 19.33 -2.55 -3.85
CA VAL A 187 18.83 -1.28 -3.35
C VAL A 187 19.27 -0.14 -4.26
N ALA A 188 18.36 0.82 -4.48
CA ALA A 188 18.63 2.07 -5.19
C ALA A 188 18.36 3.25 -4.27
N ASP A 189 19.28 4.20 -4.22
CA ASP A 189 19.04 5.52 -3.64
C ASP A 189 18.07 6.30 -4.51
N THR A 190 17.27 7.15 -3.88
CA THR A 190 16.30 7.98 -4.59
C THR A 190 16.47 9.47 -4.27
N PRO A 191 15.99 10.35 -5.14
CA PRO A 191 16.01 11.79 -4.90
C PRO A 191 14.86 12.29 -4.02
N ILE A 192 14.02 11.41 -3.49
CA ILE A 192 12.87 11.78 -2.64
C ILE A 192 13.37 12.40 -1.34
N THR A 193 12.64 13.40 -0.85
CA THR A 193 12.93 14.09 0.43
C THR A 193 13.07 13.09 1.57
N LYS A 194 14.04 13.33 2.46
CA LYS A 194 14.45 12.43 3.55
C LYS A 194 15.17 13.19 4.65
N GLY A 195 15.58 12.51 5.71
CA GLY A 195 16.38 13.07 6.78
C GLY A 195 15.59 13.47 8.02
N THR A 196 14.26 13.25 8.03
CA THR A 196 13.43 13.38 9.22
C THR A 196 12.56 12.14 9.41
N PRO A 197 12.13 11.80 10.64
CA PRO A 197 11.28 10.63 10.87
C PRO A 197 9.97 10.62 10.07
N GLY A 198 9.47 11.79 9.67
CA GLY A 198 8.22 11.94 8.92
C GLY A 198 8.39 12.04 7.39
N SER A 199 9.61 11.98 6.86
CA SER A 199 9.89 12.18 5.43
C SER A 199 10.38 10.92 4.73
N GLY A 200 10.03 10.75 3.46
CA GLY A 200 10.48 9.61 2.67
C GLY A 200 9.52 9.21 1.57
N ILE A 201 9.67 7.97 1.10
CA ILE A 201 8.77 7.35 0.14
C ILE A 201 7.66 6.63 0.92
N PHE A 202 6.41 6.87 0.54
CA PHE A 202 5.25 6.27 1.18
C PHE A 202 4.57 5.22 0.32
N SER A 203 4.73 5.31 -0.99
CA SER A 203 4.07 4.42 -1.93
C SER A 203 4.87 4.27 -3.21
N ILE A 204 4.79 3.08 -3.79
CA ILE A 204 5.36 2.72 -5.07
C ILE A 204 4.30 2.04 -5.93
N ALA A 205 4.31 2.35 -7.23
CA ALA A 205 3.54 1.60 -8.22
C ALA A 205 4.41 1.31 -9.46
N MET A 206 4.24 0.13 -10.04
CA MET A 206 4.90 -0.26 -11.29
C MET A 206 3.85 -0.44 -12.37
N TYR A 207 4.00 0.26 -13.50
CA TYR A 207 3.14 0.13 -14.65
C TYR A 207 3.45 -1.16 -15.43
N ASP A 208 4.74 -1.40 -15.63
CA ASP A 208 5.27 -2.58 -16.31
C ASP A 208 6.63 -3.01 -15.72
N ASP A 209 7.36 -3.83 -16.44
CA ASP A 209 8.67 -4.35 -16.01
C ASP A 209 9.77 -3.27 -15.92
N LYS A 210 9.55 -2.09 -16.50
CA LYS A 210 10.53 -1.00 -16.60
C LYS A 210 10.05 0.28 -15.96
N ASN A 211 8.78 0.63 -16.17
CA ASN A 211 8.21 1.91 -15.78
C ASN A 211 7.54 1.84 -14.42
N GLY A 212 7.86 2.78 -13.56
CA GLY A 212 7.28 2.89 -12.22
C GLY A 212 7.35 4.29 -11.66
N VAL A 213 6.64 4.51 -10.58
CA VAL A 213 6.54 5.77 -9.86
C VAL A 213 6.65 5.53 -8.35
N ILE A 214 7.32 6.44 -7.67
CA ILE A 214 7.32 6.56 -6.22
C ILE A 214 6.83 7.94 -5.81
N VAL A 215 6.04 7.97 -4.75
CA VAL A 215 5.55 9.21 -4.15
C VAL A 215 5.79 9.22 -2.65
N GLY A 216 5.85 10.42 -2.09
CA GLY A 216 6.03 10.59 -0.66
C GLY A 216 5.98 12.05 -0.23
N GLY A 217 7.00 12.49 0.48
CA GLY A 217 7.10 13.81 1.06
C GLY A 217 7.30 13.75 2.56
N ASN A 218 6.82 14.75 3.29
CA ASN A 218 6.80 14.77 4.74
C ASN A 218 5.35 14.89 5.23
N TYR A 219 4.84 13.87 5.93
CA TYR A 219 3.45 13.88 6.41
C TYR A 219 3.18 14.93 7.50
N GLU A 220 4.24 15.40 8.19
CA GLU A 220 4.14 16.49 9.17
C GLU A 220 4.04 17.87 8.49
N LYS A 221 4.34 17.94 7.19
CA LYS A 221 4.25 19.13 6.34
C LYS A 221 3.50 18.80 5.05
N PRO A 222 2.21 18.49 5.15
CA PRO A 222 1.46 17.92 4.02
C PRO A 222 1.34 18.83 2.80
N ASP A 223 1.51 20.13 2.96
CA ASP A 223 1.45 21.10 1.88
C ASP A 223 2.83 21.37 1.23
N GLU A 224 3.90 20.78 1.75
CA GLU A 224 5.23 20.93 1.16
C GLU A 224 5.39 20.04 -0.08
N ALA A 225 5.41 20.64 -1.26
CA ALA A 225 5.54 19.98 -2.56
C ALA A 225 7.00 19.91 -3.02
N LYS A 226 7.89 19.40 -2.17
CA LYS A 226 9.33 19.33 -2.46
C LYS A 226 9.80 17.89 -2.55
N ASP A 227 10.47 17.55 -3.66
CA ASP A 227 11.16 16.28 -3.87
C ASP A 227 10.30 15.07 -3.44
N ASN A 228 9.03 15.04 -3.87
CA ASN A 228 8.01 14.11 -3.41
C ASN A 228 7.51 13.15 -4.50
N LEU A 229 8.13 13.19 -5.71
CA LEU A 229 7.77 12.40 -6.89
C LEU A 229 9.02 12.00 -7.65
N ALA A 230 9.14 10.72 -7.99
CA ALA A 230 10.17 10.25 -8.92
C ALA A 230 9.67 9.10 -9.78
N PHE A 231 10.24 8.96 -10.98
CA PHE A 231 9.95 7.89 -11.93
C PHE A 231 11.19 7.05 -12.23
N THR A 232 10.95 5.79 -12.53
CA THR A 232 11.93 4.85 -13.10
C THR A 232 11.50 4.43 -14.50
N THR A 233 12.48 4.13 -15.36
CA THR A 233 12.29 3.54 -16.70
C THR A 233 13.16 2.31 -16.91
N ASP A 234 13.80 1.81 -15.84
CA ASP A 234 14.74 0.68 -15.87
C ASP A 234 14.40 -0.41 -14.82
N GLY A 235 13.14 -0.42 -14.35
CA GLY A 235 12.61 -1.40 -13.42
C GLY A 235 13.05 -1.15 -11.98
N GLY A 236 13.19 0.10 -11.59
CA GLY A 236 13.53 0.51 -10.22
C GLY A 236 15.01 0.45 -9.88
N LYS A 237 15.89 0.38 -10.88
CA LYS A 237 17.35 0.44 -10.66
C LYS A 237 17.83 1.85 -10.44
N THR A 238 17.21 2.82 -11.14
CA THR A 238 17.46 4.26 -10.97
C THR A 238 16.15 5.04 -10.95
N TRP A 239 16.16 6.17 -10.27
CA TRP A 239 14.98 7.03 -10.08
C TRP A 239 15.32 8.47 -10.40
N LYS A 240 14.47 9.12 -11.19
CA LYS A 240 14.60 10.53 -11.58
C LYS A 240 13.53 11.35 -10.90
N LEU A 241 13.94 12.42 -10.25
CA LEU A 241 13.05 13.41 -9.64
C LEU A 241 12.19 14.07 -10.72
N GLU A 242 10.91 14.22 -10.37
CA GLU A 242 9.94 14.99 -11.16
C GLU A 242 9.14 15.91 -10.25
N THR A 243 8.42 16.85 -10.87
CA THR A 243 7.55 17.79 -10.16
C THR A 243 6.10 17.60 -10.62
N GLY A 244 5.15 18.08 -9.82
CA GLY A 244 3.73 18.03 -10.20
C GLY A 244 2.77 17.72 -9.08
N LEU A 245 3.23 17.03 -8.02
CA LEU A 245 2.42 16.84 -6.82
C LEU A 245 2.32 18.15 -6.02
N THR A 246 1.16 18.36 -5.41
CA THR A 246 0.87 19.59 -4.67
C THR A 246 1.10 19.47 -3.17
N GLY A 247 1.75 18.39 -2.72
CA GLY A 247 2.10 18.13 -1.33
C GLY A 247 2.45 16.67 -1.08
N TYR A 248 2.44 16.26 0.17
CA TYR A 248 2.64 14.88 0.60
C TYR A 248 1.61 13.93 -0.01
N ARG A 249 2.06 12.75 -0.45
CA ARG A 249 1.20 11.69 -0.97
C ARG A 249 1.47 10.37 -0.26
N SER A 250 0.40 9.76 0.25
CA SER A 250 0.43 8.50 1.01
C SER A 250 0.29 7.27 0.12
N ALA A 251 -0.34 7.41 -1.04
CA ALA A 251 -0.55 6.30 -1.98
C ALA A 251 -0.53 6.77 -3.43
N VAL A 252 -0.12 5.88 -4.33
CA VAL A 252 -0.10 6.08 -5.77
C VAL A 252 -0.49 4.82 -6.52
N VAL A 253 -1.24 4.98 -7.61
CA VAL A 253 -1.61 3.90 -8.52
C VAL A 253 -1.46 4.32 -9.97
N TYR A 254 -1.34 3.33 -10.86
CA TYR A 254 -1.49 3.52 -12.31
C TYR A 254 -2.91 3.19 -12.75
N GLY A 255 -3.52 4.12 -13.50
CA GLY A 255 -4.71 3.89 -14.31
C GLY A 255 -4.37 3.44 -15.73
N PRO A 256 -5.37 3.29 -16.63
CA PRO A 256 -5.15 2.92 -18.02
C PRO A 256 -4.36 4.01 -18.76
N GLY A 257 -3.56 3.61 -19.79
CA GLY A 257 -2.78 4.56 -20.60
C GLY A 257 -1.73 5.35 -19.82
N GLU A 258 -1.15 4.73 -18.80
CA GLU A 258 -0.12 5.34 -17.92
C GLU A 258 -0.62 6.54 -17.07
N TRP A 259 -1.93 6.67 -16.84
CA TRP A 259 -2.41 7.62 -15.86
C TRP A 259 -1.78 7.33 -14.51
N VAL A 260 -1.32 8.35 -13.83
CA VAL A 260 -0.83 8.26 -12.44
C VAL A 260 -1.78 9.03 -11.55
N ILE A 261 -2.27 8.42 -10.48
CA ILE A 261 -3.13 9.05 -9.49
C ILE A 261 -2.47 8.91 -8.13
N ALA A 262 -2.25 10.02 -7.45
CA ALA A 262 -1.62 10.06 -6.14
C ALA A 262 -2.50 10.80 -5.13
N VAL A 263 -2.75 10.18 -3.97
CA VAL A 263 -3.60 10.73 -2.91
C VAL A 263 -2.82 11.03 -1.65
N GLY A 264 -3.32 11.98 -0.88
CA GLY A 264 -2.78 12.33 0.43
C GLY A 264 -3.77 13.14 1.26
N THR A 265 -3.29 13.67 2.38
CA THR A 265 -4.13 14.37 3.35
C THR A 265 -4.74 15.69 2.84
N ASN A 266 -4.16 16.29 1.81
CA ASN A 266 -4.59 17.58 1.25
C ASN A 266 -5.15 17.48 -0.19
N GLY A 267 -5.47 16.24 -0.65
CA GLY A 267 -6.14 16.03 -1.93
C GLY A 267 -5.49 14.97 -2.83
N THR A 268 -5.95 14.98 -4.08
CA THR A 268 -5.58 14.03 -5.13
C THR A 268 -4.97 14.78 -6.30
N ASP A 269 -3.76 14.37 -6.71
CA ASP A 269 -3.13 14.78 -7.96
C ASP A 269 -3.19 13.66 -8.98
N TYR A 270 -3.27 14.01 -10.25
CA TYR A 270 -3.22 13.06 -11.36
C TYR A 270 -2.37 13.55 -12.50
N SER A 271 -1.86 12.63 -13.30
CA SER A 271 -1.17 12.92 -14.56
C SER A 271 -1.60 11.92 -15.62
N THR A 272 -1.84 12.39 -16.83
CA THR A 272 -2.23 11.57 -17.98
C THR A 272 -1.03 11.15 -18.84
N HIS A 273 0.10 11.84 -18.74
CA HIS A 273 1.29 11.65 -19.58
C HIS A 273 2.59 11.95 -18.83
N LYS A 274 2.70 11.61 -17.56
CA LYS A 274 3.89 11.79 -16.69
C LYS A 274 4.34 13.25 -16.46
N LEU A 275 4.03 14.16 -17.36
CA LEU A 275 4.54 15.56 -17.35
C LEU A 275 3.44 16.61 -17.11
N ILE A 276 2.17 16.25 -17.30
CA ILE A 276 1.04 17.17 -17.14
C ILE A 276 0.24 16.75 -15.94
N TRP A 277 0.37 17.50 -14.85
CA TRP A 277 -0.28 17.25 -13.58
C TRP A 277 -1.48 18.16 -13.35
N GLY A 278 -2.53 17.62 -12.78
CA GLY A 278 -3.72 18.34 -12.36
C GLY A 278 -4.22 17.86 -10.99
N LYS A 279 -5.12 18.64 -10.39
CA LYS A 279 -5.82 18.27 -9.17
C LYS A 279 -7.15 17.62 -9.51
N MET A 280 -7.46 16.48 -8.89
CA MET A 280 -8.72 15.74 -9.08
C MET A 280 -9.69 15.97 -7.91
N GLY A 281 -9.20 16.17 -6.69
CA GLY A 281 -10.01 16.32 -5.49
C GLY A 281 -9.25 17.00 -4.34
N LYS A 282 -9.99 17.28 -3.27
CA LYS A 282 -9.45 17.90 -2.02
C LYS A 282 -9.61 16.98 -0.81
N GLU A 283 -10.20 15.83 -1.01
CA GLU A 283 -10.51 14.88 0.05
C GLU A 283 -9.22 14.40 0.70
N ASN A 284 -9.27 14.25 2.03
CA ASN A 284 -8.21 13.62 2.81
C ASN A 284 -8.30 12.10 2.60
N LEU A 285 -7.45 11.58 1.73
CA LEU A 285 -7.39 10.14 1.44
C LEU A 285 -6.09 9.53 1.94
N ASN A 286 -6.18 8.34 2.52
CA ASN A 286 -5.05 7.56 2.99
C ASN A 286 -4.56 6.57 1.93
N ALA A 287 -5.49 5.93 1.21
CA ALA A 287 -5.20 4.94 0.19
C ALA A 287 -6.05 5.14 -1.06
N VAL A 288 -5.54 4.67 -2.17
CA VAL A 288 -6.19 4.67 -3.49
C VAL A 288 -5.89 3.36 -4.20
N ASP A 289 -6.89 2.84 -4.91
CA ASP A 289 -6.75 1.67 -5.76
C ASP A 289 -7.66 1.78 -6.98
N VAL A 290 -7.35 1.04 -8.04
CA VAL A 290 -8.06 1.10 -9.31
C VAL A 290 -8.46 -0.28 -9.81
N LYS A 291 -9.60 -0.35 -10.46
CA LYS A 291 -9.97 -1.50 -11.27
C LYS A 291 -10.14 -1.07 -12.73
N ILE A 292 -9.24 -1.54 -13.55
CA ILE A 292 -9.27 -1.37 -15.01
C ILE A 292 -10.08 -2.53 -15.58
N ILE A 293 -11.17 -2.21 -16.29
CA ILE A 293 -11.95 -3.18 -17.05
C ILE A 293 -11.38 -3.24 -18.48
N ASP A 294 -11.22 -2.06 -19.10
CA ASP A 294 -10.51 -1.86 -20.36
C ASP A 294 -9.92 -0.45 -20.44
N SER A 295 -9.52 0.00 -21.62
CA SER A 295 -8.92 1.34 -21.80
C SER A 295 -9.90 2.49 -21.57
N CYS A 296 -11.21 2.23 -21.61
CA CYS A 296 -12.29 3.20 -21.45
C CYS A 296 -12.96 3.13 -20.09
N ASP A 297 -13.28 1.90 -19.67
CA ASP A 297 -14.05 1.68 -18.46
C ASP A 297 -13.13 1.29 -17.29
N TRP A 298 -13.06 2.15 -16.30
CA TRP A 298 -12.28 1.89 -15.09
C TRP A 298 -12.85 2.66 -13.90
N TYR A 299 -12.53 2.16 -12.72
CA TYR A 299 -12.99 2.69 -11.45
C TYR A 299 -11.82 3.03 -10.56
N LEU A 300 -11.88 4.23 -9.99
CA LEU A 300 -10.98 4.70 -8.95
C LEU A 300 -11.73 4.67 -7.62
N TRP A 301 -11.08 4.11 -6.61
CA TRP A 301 -11.56 4.13 -5.25
C TRP A 301 -10.50 4.75 -4.34
N GLY A 302 -10.96 5.56 -3.39
CA GLY A 302 -10.13 6.13 -2.35
C GLY A 302 -10.78 5.99 -0.99
N VAL A 303 -9.97 5.80 0.06
CA VAL A 303 -10.45 5.72 1.44
C VAL A 303 -9.67 6.63 2.35
N GLY A 304 -10.31 7.08 3.42
CA GLY A 304 -9.72 8.05 4.35
C GLY A 304 -10.30 7.98 5.77
N PRO A 305 -10.08 9.02 6.58
CA PRO A 305 -10.57 9.08 7.96
C PRO A 305 -12.09 9.04 8.05
N SER A 306 -12.61 8.57 9.19
CA SER A 306 -14.04 8.61 9.56
C SER A 306 -14.96 7.96 8.52
N GLY A 307 -14.56 6.78 8.04
CA GLY A 307 -15.35 6.01 7.07
C GLY A 307 -15.48 6.69 5.70
N LEU A 308 -14.58 7.62 5.37
CA LEU A 308 -14.58 8.27 4.06
C LEU A 308 -14.27 7.25 2.98
N VAL A 309 -15.16 7.14 2.00
CA VAL A 309 -14.97 6.39 0.75
C VAL A 309 -15.34 7.28 -0.42
N VAL A 310 -14.48 7.33 -1.41
CA VAL A 310 -14.67 8.05 -2.67
C VAL A 310 -14.64 7.03 -3.81
N LYS A 311 -15.58 7.14 -4.74
CA LYS A 311 -15.59 6.37 -6.00
C LYS A 311 -15.67 7.33 -7.16
N GLN A 312 -14.86 7.10 -8.18
CA GLN A 312 -14.93 7.78 -9.45
C GLN A 312 -14.98 6.75 -10.58
N SER A 313 -15.91 6.92 -11.51
CA SER A 313 -16.09 6.05 -12.67
C SER A 313 -15.66 6.83 -13.91
N PHE A 314 -14.91 6.19 -14.76
CA PHE A 314 -14.47 6.73 -16.04
C PHE A 314 -15.03 5.84 -17.14
N THR A 315 -15.66 6.45 -18.13
CA THR A 315 -16.24 5.79 -19.30
C THR A 315 -15.94 6.63 -20.53
N CYS A 316 -15.65 6.01 -21.68
CA CYS A 316 -15.56 6.77 -22.92
C CYS A 316 -16.97 7.24 -23.35
N VAL A 317 -17.06 8.49 -23.71
CA VAL A 317 -18.26 9.00 -24.41
C VAL A 317 -18.11 8.62 -25.87
N HIS A 318 -18.96 7.73 -26.35
CA HIS A 318 -19.05 7.33 -27.77
C HIS A 318 -19.89 8.29 -28.57
#